data_86849cecea3317c936854802d12742fb
#
_entry.id   86849cecea3317c936854802d12742fb
#
_cell.length_a   1.000
_cell.length_b   1.000
_cell.length_c   1.000
_cell.angle_alpha   90.00
_cell.angle_beta   90.00
_cell.angle_gamma   90.00
#
_symmetry.space_group_name_H-M   'P 1'
#
loop_
_entity.id
_entity.type
_entity.pdbx_description
1 polymer ?
#
loop_
_entity_poly.entity_id
_entity_poly.type
_entity_poly.pdbx_seq_one_letter_code
_entity_poly.pdbx_strand_id
1 'polypeptide(L)'
;MLTSGARDVGRVKSALLFAAIAQCSGCDAIVYCVQDGADAVIKGKIREEGTLPPGTATFEQRLADARQVGVTFQLCQQVAKNRNLTNEDLIEGVQILGGIHLITYALEYDGMLSF
;
A
#
# COMPACT_ATOMS: atom_id res chain seq x y z
N MET A 1 6.53 -4.68 2.28
CA MET A 1 5.86 -5.39 1.16
C MET A 1 4.41 -5.68 1.52
N LEU A 2 3.48 -5.29 0.70
CA LEU A 2 2.05 -5.54 0.90
C LEU A 2 1.57 -6.59 -0.10
N THR A 3 1.13 -7.73 0.41
CA THR A 3 0.57 -8.82 -0.39
C THR A 3 -0.93 -9.03 -0.15
N SER A 4 -1.45 -8.48 0.94
CA SER A 4 -2.87 -8.57 1.30
C SER A 4 -3.69 -7.50 0.59
N GLY A 5 -4.91 -7.83 0.24
CA GLY A 5 -5.82 -6.95 -0.50
C GLY A 5 -7.23 -6.94 0.08
N ALA A 6 -8.22 -6.81 -0.78
CA ALA A 6 -9.63 -6.64 -0.40
C ALA A 6 -10.18 -7.76 0.47
N ARG A 7 -9.59 -8.96 0.43
CA ARG A 7 -10.01 -10.10 1.26
C ARG A 7 -9.53 -10.02 2.71
N ASP A 8 -8.54 -9.18 2.97
CA ASP A 8 -8.00 -8.99 4.32
C ASP A 8 -7.69 -7.50 4.54
N VAL A 9 -8.75 -6.71 4.60
CA VAL A 9 -8.66 -5.25 4.76
C VAL A 9 -7.99 -4.87 6.07
N GLY A 10 -8.13 -5.70 7.10
CA GLY A 10 -7.46 -5.49 8.39
C GLY A 10 -5.95 -5.42 8.25
N ARG A 11 -5.36 -6.35 7.50
CA ARG A 11 -3.91 -6.33 7.23
C ARG A 11 -3.49 -5.14 6.39
N VAL A 12 -4.29 -4.80 5.38
CA VAL A 12 -4.03 -3.60 4.58
C VAL A 12 -4.01 -2.36 5.45
N LYS A 13 -4.99 -2.19 6.33
CA LYS A 13 -5.04 -1.06 7.26
C LYS A 13 -3.84 -1.04 8.20
N SER A 14 -3.41 -2.21 8.68
CA SER A 14 -2.21 -2.31 9.52
C SER A 14 -0.95 -1.89 8.76
N ALA A 15 -0.78 -2.32 7.52
CA ALA A 15 0.35 -1.91 6.69
C ALA A 15 0.39 -0.39 6.51
N LEU A 16 -0.74 0.23 6.23
CA LEU A 16 -0.84 1.68 6.06
C LEU A 16 -0.52 2.42 7.36
N LEU A 17 -1.02 1.91 8.49
CA LEU A 17 -0.74 2.49 9.80
C LEU A 17 0.76 2.46 10.11
N PHE A 18 1.40 1.30 9.97
CA PHE A 18 2.81 1.16 10.28
C PHE A 18 3.70 1.95 9.32
N ALA A 19 3.33 2.04 8.05
CA ALA A 19 4.03 2.89 7.09
C ALA A 19 3.95 4.37 7.50
N ALA A 20 2.78 4.83 7.91
CA ALA A 20 2.59 6.21 8.37
C ALA A 20 3.40 6.48 9.65
N ILE A 21 3.43 5.55 10.60
CA ILE A 21 4.23 5.66 11.83
C ILE A 21 5.71 5.75 11.48
N ALA A 22 6.21 4.88 10.59
CA ALA A 22 7.61 4.90 10.17
C ALA A 22 7.97 6.24 9.53
N GLN A 23 7.14 6.72 8.63
CA GLN A 23 7.35 8.01 7.97
C GLN A 23 7.40 9.15 8.97
N CYS A 24 6.48 9.20 9.93
CA CYS A 24 6.46 10.21 10.99
C CYS A 24 7.66 10.10 11.94
N SER A 25 8.28 8.94 12.02
CA SER A 25 9.46 8.70 12.86
C SER A 25 10.78 9.08 12.17
N GLY A 26 10.71 9.66 10.97
CA GLY A 26 11.89 10.10 10.22
C GLY A 26 12.42 9.08 9.21
N CYS A 27 11.69 7.98 8.97
CA CYS A 27 12.05 7.01 7.95
C CYS A 27 11.47 7.39 6.59
N ASP A 28 12.11 6.93 5.52
CA ASP A 28 11.53 6.97 4.18
C ASP A 28 10.71 5.70 3.98
N ALA A 29 9.41 5.78 4.22
CA ALA A 29 8.54 4.63 4.15
C ALA A 29 8.02 4.41 2.72
N ILE A 30 8.16 3.19 2.24
CA ILE A 30 7.66 2.75 0.94
C ILE A 30 6.72 1.56 1.15
N VAL A 31 5.52 1.65 0.59
CA VAL A 31 4.59 0.51 0.50
C VAL A 31 4.70 -0.04 -0.92
N TYR A 32 5.36 -1.18 -1.06
CA TYR A 32 5.48 -1.86 -2.34
C TYR A 32 4.41 -2.95 -2.43
N CYS A 33 3.49 -2.78 -3.37
CA CYS A 33 2.31 -3.64 -3.52
C CYS A 33 2.57 -4.74 -4.55
N VAL A 34 2.35 -5.99 -4.12
CA VAL A 34 2.46 -7.17 -4.96
C VAL A 34 1.20 -8.03 -4.81
N GLN A 35 0.89 -8.83 -5.81
CA GLN A 35 -0.26 -9.73 -5.80
C GLN A 35 -1.55 -9.01 -5.38
N ASP A 36 -2.27 -9.52 -4.38
CA ASP A 36 -3.51 -8.90 -3.92
C ASP A 36 -3.29 -7.52 -3.29
N GLY A 37 -2.07 -7.20 -2.88
CA GLY A 37 -1.71 -5.88 -2.38
C GLY A 37 -1.96 -4.75 -3.39
N ALA A 38 -2.03 -5.06 -4.68
CA ALA A 38 -2.43 -4.10 -5.71
C ALA A 38 -3.79 -3.47 -5.42
N ASP A 39 -4.69 -4.20 -4.76
CA ASP A 39 -6.03 -3.69 -4.43
C ASP A 39 -5.98 -2.36 -3.66
N ALA A 40 -4.95 -2.18 -2.82
CA ALA A 40 -4.81 -0.98 -2.00
C ALA A 40 -4.57 0.30 -2.83
N VAL A 41 -4.02 0.17 -4.03
CA VAL A 41 -3.67 1.30 -4.89
C VAL A 41 -4.55 1.42 -6.12
N ILE A 42 -5.50 0.51 -6.32
CA ILE A 42 -6.50 0.60 -7.38
C ILE A 42 -7.68 1.43 -6.90
N LYS A 43 -8.06 2.44 -7.69
CA LYS A 43 -9.19 3.33 -7.37
C LYS A 43 -10.45 2.53 -7.07
N GLY A 44 -11.04 2.74 -5.90
CA GLY A 44 -12.33 2.16 -5.53
C GLY A 44 -12.36 0.65 -5.35
N LYS A 45 -11.22 -0.03 -5.35
CA LYS A 45 -11.17 -1.49 -5.23
C LYS A 45 -11.49 -1.98 -3.82
N ILE A 46 -10.92 -1.33 -2.80
CA ILE A 46 -11.21 -1.68 -1.41
C ILE A 46 -12.36 -0.82 -0.92
N ARG A 47 -13.46 -1.49 -0.60
CA ARG A 47 -14.66 -0.86 -0.03
C ARG A 47 -15.03 -1.63 1.24
N GLU A 48 -15.08 -0.90 2.34
CA GLU A 48 -15.56 -1.48 3.59
C GLU A 48 -17.06 -1.33 3.67
N GLU A 49 -17.75 -2.45 3.87
CA GLU A 49 -19.20 -2.50 3.98
C GLU A 49 -19.64 -2.57 5.45
N GLY A 50 -20.81 -2.04 5.72
CA GLY A 50 -21.40 -2.07 7.06
C GLY A 50 -20.86 -0.99 7.99
N THR A 51 -21.24 -1.10 9.26
CA THR A 51 -20.85 -0.17 10.30
C THR A 51 -19.65 -0.71 11.05
N LEU A 52 -18.56 0.06 11.05
CA LEU A 52 -17.38 -0.28 11.83
C LEU A 52 -17.61 0.08 13.31
N PRO A 53 -16.96 -0.66 14.25
CA PRO A 53 -17.00 -0.29 15.66
C PRO A 53 -16.54 1.14 15.89
N PRO A 54 -17.08 1.85 16.89
CA PRO A 54 -16.64 3.20 17.22
C PRO A 54 -15.13 3.25 17.47
N GLY A 55 -14.47 4.29 16.92
CA GLY A 55 -13.02 4.47 17.03
C GLY A 55 -12.19 3.69 16.04
N THR A 56 -12.81 2.86 15.20
CA THR A 56 -12.10 2.12 14.14
C THR A 56 -11.90 3.02 12.93
N ALA A 57 -10.65 3.20 12.50
CA ALA A 57 -10.35 3.92 11.27
C ALA A 57 -10.74 3.08 10.04
N THR A 58 -11.26 3.75 9.02
CA THR A 58 -11.55 3.11 7.74
C THR A 58 -10.28 2.95 6.91
N PHE A 59 -10.34 2.10 5.88
CA PHE A 59 -9.28 2.01 4.89
C PHE A 59 -8.97 3.38 4.28
N GLU A 60 -10.01 4.12 3.90
CA GLU A 60 -9.85 5.45 3.30
C GLU A 60 -9.12 6.42 4.22
N GLN A 61 -9.43 6.39 5.51
CA GLN A 61 -8.74 7.22 6.50
C GLN A 61 -7.27 6.83 6.64
N ARG A 62 -6.97 5.53 6.73
CA ARG A 62 -5.60 5.03 6.80
C ARG A 62 -4.79 5.38 5.56
N LEU A 63 -5.39 5.24 4.38
CA LEU A 63 -4.75 5.60 3.12
C LEU A 63 -4.48 7.12 3.05
N ALA A 64 -5.45 7.92 3.41
CA ALA A 64 -5.30 9.38 3.42
C ALA A 64 -4.19 9.82 4.38
N ASP A 65 -4.16 9.25 5.59
CA ASP A 65 -3.13 9.56 6.58
C ASP A 65 -1.73 9.21 6.06
N ALA A 66 -1.56 8.02 5.49
CA ALA A 66 -0.27 7.58 4.95
C ALA A 66 0.20 8.49 3.80
N ARG A 67 -0.71 8.88 2.92
CA ARG A 67 -0.40 9.80 1.82
C ARG A 67 -0.06 11.19 2.32
N GLN A 68 -0.78 11.68 3.31
CA GLN A 68 -0.57 13.01 3.87
C GLN A 68 0.82 13.16 4.52
N VAL A 69 1.30 12.12 5.20
CA VAL A 69 2.63 12.16 5.83
C VAL A 69 3.77 11.86 4.87
N GLY A 70 3.47 11.52 3.62
CA GLY A 70 4.48 11.37 2.57
C GLY A 70 4.95 9.94 2.30
N VAL A 71 4.20 8.92 2.72
CA VAL A 71 4.51 7.52 2.37
C VAL A 71 4.47 7.36 0.85
N THR A 72 5.48 6.71 0.29
CA THR A 72 5.56 6.40 -1.13
C THR A 72 4.85 5.08 -1.42
N PHE A 73 4.01 5.07 -2.47
CA PHE A 73 3.31 3.88 -2.91
C PHE A 73 3.82 3.41 -4.27
N GLN A 74 4.11 2.13 -4.37
CA GLN A 74 4.62 1.51 -5.59
C GLN A 74 3.87 0.22 -5.87
N LEU A 75 3.69 -0.11 -7.14
CA LEU A 75 3.03 -1.31 -7.61
C LEU A 75 3.98 -2.15 -8.44
N CYS A 76 4.03 -3.44 -8.16
CA CYS A 76 4.81 -4.40 -8.95
C CYS A 76 4.38 -4.38 -10.42
N GLN A 77 5.35 -4.19 -11.31
CA GLN A 77 5.10 -4.12 -12.76
C GLN A 77 4.45 -5.42 -13.29
N GLN A 78 4.86 -6.57 -12.80
CA GLN A 78 4.30 -7.85 -13.25
C GLN A 78 2.81 -7.96 -12.87
N VAL A 79 2.45 -7.51 -11.68
CA VAL A 79 1.04 -7.50 -11.25
C VAL A 79 0.23 -6.53 -12.12
N ALA A 80 0.77 -5.36 -12.40
CA ALA A 80 0.12 -4.39 -13.28
C ALA A 80 -0.15 -4.99 -14.65
N LYS A 81 0.82 -5.69 -15.22
CA LYS A 81 0.65 -6.39 -16.51
C LYS A 81 -0.39 -7.50 -16.45
N ASN A 82 -0.33 -8.34 -15.41
CA ASN A 82 -1.25 -9.47 -15.26
C ASN A 82 -2.71 -9.02 -15.12
N ARG A 83 -2.94 -7.85 -14.52
CA ARG A 83 -4.27 -7.29 -14.32
C ARG A 83 -4.67 -6.22 -15.35
N ASN A 84 -3.82 -5.96 -16.35
CA ASN A 84 -4.02 -4.91 -17.34
C ASN A 84 -4.26 -3.53 -16.71
N LEU A 85 -3.51 -3.22 -15.65
CA LEU A 85 -3.63 -1.95 -14.97
C LEU A 85 -2.78 -0.88 -15.66
N THR A 86 -3.36 0.32 -15.76
CA THR A 86 -2.68 1.52 -16.22
C THR A 86 -2.67 2.56 -15.11
N ASN A 87 -1.94 3.65 -15.29
CA ASN A 87 -1.93 4.74 -14.31
C ASN A 87 -3.31 5.33 -14.04
N GLU A 88 -4.23 5.23 -15.01
CA GLU A 88 -5.60 5.72 -14.85
C GLU A 88 -6.41 4.89 -13.85
N ASP A 89 -6.07 3.61 -13.68
CA ASP A 89 -6.74 2.72 -12.72
C ASP A 89 -6.26 2.92 -11.30
N LEU A 90 -5.13 3.60 -11.12
CA LEU A 90 -4.43 3.74 -9.85
C LEU A 90 -4.70 5.09 -9.20
N ILE A 91 -4.63 5.11 -7.88
CA ILE A 91 -4.63 6.37 -7.13
C ILE A 91 -3.43 7.22 -7.54
N GLU A 92 -3.54 8.53 -7.37
CA GLU A 92 -2.49 9.47 -7.79
C GLU A 92 -1.17 9.19 -7.06
N GLY A 93 -0.07 9.29 -7.79
CA GLY A 93 1.28 9.21 -7.24
C GLY A 93 1.86 7.79 -7.14
N VAL A 94 1.12 6.76 -7.53
CA VAL A 94 1.63 5.39 -7.52
C VAL A 94 2.61 5.18 -8.67
N GLN A 95 3.79 4.66 -8.36
CA GLN A 95 4.81 4.31 -9.35
C GLN A 95 4.72 2.82 -9.66
N ILE A 96 4.71 2.47 -10.95
CA ILE A 96 4.78 1.08 -11.39
C ILE A 96 6.26 0.75 -11.63
N LEU A 97 6.82 -0.15 -10.79
CA LEU A 97 8.24 -0.49 -10.82
C LEU A 97 8.45 -2.00 -10.83
N GLY A 98 9.54 -2.43 -11.48
CA GLY A 98 9.90 -3.84 -11.53
C GLY A 98 10.31 -4.40 -10.17
N GLY A 99 10.25 -5.73 -10.02
CA GLY A 99 10.57 -6.42 -8.76
C GLY A 99 12.00 -6.22 -8.30
N ILE A 100 12.92 -5.83 -9.18
CA ILE A 100 14.30 -5.52 -8.79
C ILE A 100 14.36 -4.39 -7.76
N HIS A 101 13.43 -3.44 -7.82
CA HIS A 101 13.37 -2.35 -6.85
C HIS A 101 13.07 -2.89 -5.44
N LEU A 102 12.16 -3.86 -5.32
CA LEU A 102 11.87 -4.49 -4.03
C LEU A 102 13.09 -5.20 -3.47
N ILE A 103 13.82 -5.93 -4.31
CA ILE A 103 15.04 -6.64 -3.88
C ILE A 103 16.10 -5.63 -3.44
N THR A 104 16.26 -4.54 -4.18
CA THR A 104 17.19 -3.46 -3.81
C THR A 104 16.82 -2.87 -2.45
N TYR A 105 15.53 -2.62 -2.21
CA TYR A 105 15.08 -2.10 -0.91
C TYR A 105 15.37 -3.09 0.23
N ALA A 106 15.16 -4.38 0.01
CA ALA A 106 15.45 -5.41 1.00
C ALA A 106 16.93 -5.45 1.39
N LEU A 107 17.82 -5.14 0.44
CA LEU A 107 19.27 -5.18 0.65
C LEU A 107 19.83 -3.86 1.21
N GLU A 108 19.25 -2.73 0.89
CA GLU A 108 19.80 -1.41 1.18
C GLU A 108 19.07 -0.63 2.26
N TYR A 109 17.78 -0.91 2.48
CA TYR A 109 17.00 -0.23 3.52
C TYR A 109 17.23 -0.88 4.88
N ASP A 110 17.01 -0.12 5.94
CA ASP A 110 17.25 -0.54 7.32
C ASP A 110 16.29 -1.60 7.81
N GLY A 111 15.13 -1.74 7.19
CA GLY A 111 14.17 -2.75 7.58
C GLY A 111 13.07 -2.95 6.54
N MET A 112 12.45 -4.13 6.57
CA MET A 112 11.32 -4.47 5.72
C MET A 112 10.31 -5.28 6.53
N LEU A 113 9.04 -4.89 6.44
CA LEU A 113 7.92 -5.63 7.01
C LEU A 113 7.02 -6.13 5.87
N SER A 114 6.36 -7.26 6.11
CA SER A 114 5.43 -7.87 5.14
C SER A 114 4.04 -8.02 5.76
N PHE A 115 3.05 -7.69 4.97
CA PHE A 115 1.64 -7.75 5.38
C PHE A 115 0.78 -8.48 4.35
#